data_81a3fe7904b43e6c5433ece1fb2631ba
#
_entry.id   81a3fe7904b43e6c5433ece1fb2631ba
#
_cell.length_a   1.000
_cell.length_b   1.000
_cell.length_c   1.000
_cell.angle_alpha   90.00
_cell.angle_beta   90.00
_cell.angle_gamma   90.00
#
_symmetry.space_group_name_H-M   'P 1'
#
loop_
_entity.id
_entity.type
_entity.pdbx_description
1 polymer ?
#
loop_
_entity_poly.entity_id
_entity_poly.type
_entity_poly.pdbx_seq_one_letter_code
_entity_poly.pdbx_strand_id
1 'polypeptide(L)'
;MNEYLKYGGILLALILLQKTVVSFIDVTEFRITPDLVLIGLVYVGIKRGKITGSIAGFVSGLILDIFSFSFIGLMALSKTAAGFVSGFFNNDQKTERYLNSYVFVIIVSICSVVNNIVYFAFYFQGTNLTFIDILIRYVLPTTVYTAVFSVIPVIFARRRRFAR
;
A
#
# COMPACT_ATOMS: atom_id res chain seq x y z
N MET A 1 9.24 24.57 0.00
CA MET A 1 7.98 23.87 -0.22
C MET A 1 8.01 22.64 0.67
N ASN A 2 7.11 22.56 1.63
CA ASN A 2 7.19 21.56 2.70
C ASN A 2 7.21 20.14 2.12
N GLU A 3 8.14 19.31 2.56
CA GLU A 3 8.28 17.93 2.09
C GLU A 3 7.00 17.11 2.31
N TYR A 4 6.22 17.43 3.32
CA TYR A 4 4.90 16.83 3.57
C TYR A 4 3.90 17.09 2.44
N LEU A 5 3.95 18.29 1.84
CA LEU A 5 3.12 18.62 0.67
C LEU A 5 3.48 17.75 -0.55
N LYS A 6 4.77 17.46 -0.74
CA LYS A 6 5.23 16.57 -1.83
C LYS A 6 4.71 15.14 -1.63
N TYR A 7 4.79 14.60 -0.41
CA TYR A 7 4.27 13.25 -0.13
C TYR A 7 2.75 13.18 -0.25
N GLY A 8 2.04 14.21 0.22
CA GLY A 8 0.59 14.33 0.04
C GLY A 8 0.21 14.37 -1.45
N GLY A 9 0.91 15.16 -2.25
CA GLY A 9 0.69 15.24 -3.70
C GLY A 9 0.96 13.92 -4.42
N ILE A 10 2.03 13.20 -4.04
CA ILE A 10 2.35 11.88 -4.61
C ILE A 10 1.25 10.87 -4.26
N LEU A 11 0.81 10.82 -2.99
CA LEU A 11 -0.25 9.91 -2.58
C LEU A 11 -1.58 10.22 -3.29
N LEU A 12 -1.92 11.50 -3.44
CA LEU A 12 -3.12 11.92 -4.15
C LEU A 12 -3.06 11.53 -5.64
N ALA A 13 -1.91 11.72 -6.29
CA ALA A 13 -1.69 11.28 -7.66
C ALA A 13 -1.81 9.75 -7.79
N LEU A 14 -1.28 8.98 -6.83
CA LEU A 14 -1.42 7.52 -6.81
C LEU A 14 -2.88 7.08 -6.58
N ILE A 15 -3.65 7.80 -5.77
CA ILE A 15 -5.09 7.52 -5.57
C ILE A 15 -5.85 7.72 -6.89
N LEU A 16 -5.62 8.84 -7.58
CA LEU A 16 -6.25 9.11 -8.88
C LEU A 16 -5.84 8.06 -9.92
N LEU A 17 -4.55 7.75 -9.98
CA LEU A 17 -4.03 6.74 -10.89
C LEU A 17 -4.60 5.35 -10.57
N GLN A 18 -4.69 4.97 -9.31
CA GLN A 18 -5.29 3.71 -8.89
C GLN A 18 -6.77 3.62 -9.30
N LYS A 19 -7.54 4.67 -9.12
CA LYS A 19 -8.97 4.67 -9.54
C LYS A 19 -9.14 4.62 -11.04
N THR A 20 -8.28 5.30 -11.80
CA THR A 20 -8.36 5.32 -13.27
C THR A 20 -7.85 4.01 -13.88
N VAL A 21 -6.65 3.57 -13.50
CA VAL A 21 -5.99 2.39 -14.09
C VAL A 21 -6.65 1.09 -13.65
N VAL A 22 -7.02 1.00 -12.36
CA VAL A 22 -7.64 -0.20 -11.80
C VAL A 22 -9.03 -0.44 -12.39
N SER A 23 -9.79 0.61 -12.71
CA SER A 23 -11.06 0.45 -13.44
C SER A 23 -10.90 -0.20 -14.82
N PHE A 24 -9.74 -0.09 -15.45
CA PHE A 24 -9.45 -0.78 -16.73
C PHE A 24 -8.90 -2.20 -16.56
N ILE A 25 -8.34 -2.52 -15.38
CA ILE A 25 -7.72 -3.84 -15.10
C ILE A 25 -8.70 -4.75 -14.32
N ASP A 26 -9.92 -4.33 -14.09
CA ASP A 26 -10.96 -5.11 -13.40
C ASP A 26 -11.46 -6.28 -14.28
N VAL A 27 -10.49 -7.07 -14.79
CA VAL A 27 -10.68 -8.16 -15.75
C VAL A 27 -10.98 -9.50 -15.05
N THR A 28 -10.82 -9.55 -13.73
CA THR A 28 -10.97 -10.82 -12.99
C THR A 28 -12.26 -10.80 -12.17
N GLU A 29 -13.04 -11.85 -12.24
CA GLU A 29 -14.27 -12.06 -11.44
C GLU A 29 -14.09 -11.81 -9.92
N PHE A 30 -12.86 -11.91 -9.43
CA PHE A 30 -12.49 -11.71 -8.02
C PHE A 30 -12.08 -10.27 -7.66
N ARG A 31 -12.12 -9.29 -8.60
CA ARG A 31 -11.72 -7.89 -8.38
C ARG A 31 -10.35 -7.74 -7.69
N ILE A 32 -9.40 -8.59 -8.08
CA ILE A 32 -8.03 -8.55 -7.54
C ILE A 32 -7.26 -7.43 -8.22
N THR A 33 -6.98 -6.35 -7.49
CA THR A 33 -6.31 -5.17 -8.02
C THR A 33 -5.05 -4.86 -7.22
N PRO A 34 -3.96 -4.37 -7.87
CA PRO A 34 -2.76 -3.96 -7.17
C PRO A 34 -3.02 -2.69 -6.35
N ASP A 35 -2.52 -2.63 -5.13
CA ASP A 35 -2.66 -1.46 -4.27
C ASP A 35 -1.46 -0.50 -4.45
N LEU A 36 -1.58 0.39 -5.45
CA LEU A 36 -0.54 1.37 -5.75
C LEU A 36 -0.38 2.41 -4.62
N VAL A 37 -1.48 2.76 -3.96
CA VAL A 37 -1.45 3.70 -2.83
C VAL A 37 -0.67 3.10 -1.67
N LEU A 38 -0.80 1.80 -1.43
CA LEU A 38 -0.03 1.09 -0.40
C LEU A 38 1.48 1.17 -0.67
N ILE A 39 1.92 1.03 -1.92
CA ILE A 39 3.34 1.14 -2.29
C ILE A 39 3.87 2.54 -1.94
N GLY A 40 3.13 3.59 -2.29
CA GLY A 40 3.47 4.96 -1.93
C GLY A 40 3.46 5.21 -0.41
N LEU A 41 2.49 4.63 0.29
CA LEU A 41 2.38 4.71 1.75
C LEU A 41 3.58 4.06 2.44
N VAL A 42 3.99 2.87 2.01
CA VAL A 42 5.17 2.17 2.54
C VAL A 42 6.44 3.00 2.33
N TYR A 43 6.59 3.63 1.16
CA TYR A 43 7.69 4.55 0.91
C TYR A 43 7.72 5.70 1.92
N VAL A 44 6.57 6.34 2.19
CA VAL A 44 6.46 7.42 3.19
C VAL A 44 6.79 6.92 4.60
N GLY A 45 6.25 5.76 4.99
CA GLY A 45 6.49 5.16 6.32
C GLY A 45 7.97 4.83 6.57
N ILE A 46 8.65 4.22 5.59
CA ILE A 46 10.09 3.94 5.68
C ILE A 46 10.89 5.24 5.78
N LYS A 47 10.49 6.28 5.08
CA LYS A 47 11.23 7.55 5.02
C LYS A 47 10.98 8.48 6.21
N ARG A 48 9.78 8.46 6.78
CA ARG A 48 9.31 9.43 7.80
C ARG A 48 8.91 8.81 9.14
N GLY A 49 8.93 7.50 9.24
CA GLY A 49 8.63 6.78 10.48
C GLY A 49 7.14 6.51 10.71
N LYS A 50 6.87 5.90 11.86
CA LYS A 50 5.58 5.31 12.21
C LYS A 50 4.43 6.30 12.25
N ILE A 51 4.62 7.45 12.89
CA ILE A 51 3.56 8.45 13.09
C ILE A 51 3.12 9.01 11.72
N THR A 52 4.09 9.44 10.92
CA THR A 52 3.82 10.00 9.58
C THR A 52 3.21 8.95 8.66
N GLY A 53 3.71 7.70 8.70
CA GLY A 53 3.16 6.58 7.96
C GLY A 53 1.71 6.29 8.34
N SER A 54 1.39 6.28 9.64
CA SER A 54 0.01 6.06 10.12
C SER A 54 -0.94 7.17 9.68
N ILE A 55 -0.54 8.43 9.82
CA ILE A 55 -1.35 9.60 9.40
C ILE A 55 -1.58 9.56 7.89
N ALA A 56 -0.53 9.32 7.12
CA ALA A 56 -0.63 9.21 5.66
C ALA A 56 -1.55 8.04 5.24
N GLY A 57 -1.47 6.91 5.96
CA GLY A 57 -2.33 5.75 5.77
C GLY A 57 -3.79 6.07 6.05
N PHE A 58 -4.07 6.73 7.18
CA PHE A 58 -5.42 7.13 7.55
C PHE A 58 -6.03 8.07 6.52
N VAL A 59 -5.33 9.14 6.17
CA VAL A 59 -5.83 10.14 5.21
C VAL A 59 -6.05 9.53 3.83
N SER A 60 -5.06 8.77 3.30
CA SER A 60 -5.19 8.15 1.98
C SER A 60 -6.27 7.07 1.95
N GLY A 61 -6.41 6.29 3.03
CA GLY A 61 -7.46 5.30 3.17
C GLY A 61 -8.85 5.92 3.25
N LEU A 62 -9.00 7.01 4.01
CA LEU A 62 -10.27 7.73 4.13
C LEU A 62 -10.72 8.31 2.77
N ILE A 63 -9.78 8.88 2.01
CA ILE A 63 -10.07 9.35 0.65
C ILE A 63 -10.54 8.18 -0.23
N LEU A 64 -9.87 7.03 -0.17
CA LEU A 64 -10.27 5.85 -0.93
C LEU A 64 -11.64 5.30 -0.51
N ASP A 65 -11.98 5.32 0.78
CA ASP A 65 -13.30 4.91 1.29
C ASP A 65 -14.41 5.78 0.69
N ILE A 66 -14.21 7.11 0.66
CA ILE A 66 -15.18 8.05 0.07
C ILE A 66 -15.40 7.74 -1.42
N PHE A 67 -14.32 7.45 -2.17
CA PHE A 67 -14.42 7.14 -3.60
C PHE A 67 -14.93 5.72 -3.89
N SER A 68 -14.89 4.81 -2.94
CA SER A 68 -15.26 3.40 -3.16
C SER A 68 -16.71 3.08 -2.81
N PHE A 69 -17.44 4.02 -2.19
CA PHE A 69 -18.81 3.83 -1.70
C PHE A 69 -18.96 2.55 -0.84
N SER A 70 -17.87 2.09 -0.21
CA SER A 70 -17.83 0.95 0.69
C SER A 70 -17.96 1.39 2.16
N PHE A 71 -17.75 0.49 3.10
CA PHE A 71 -17.77 0.84 4.53
C PHE A 71 -16.72 1.91 4.84
N ILE A 72 -17.20 3.12 5.16
CA ILE A 72 -16.34 4.26 5.48
C ILE A 72 -15.49 3.94 6.70
N GLY A 73 -14.18 4.10 6.57
CA GLY A 73 -13.20 3.85 7.62
C GLY A 73 -12.46 2.51 7.50
N LEU A 74 -12.93 1.58 6.67
CA LEU A 74 -12.31 0.26 6.55
C LEU A 74 -10.94 0.32 5.84
N MET A 75 -10.85 1.03 4.71
CA MET A 75 -9.56 1.27 4.05
C MET A 75 -8.69 2.22 4.87
N ALA A 76 -9.28 3.19 5.58
CA ALA A 76 -8.54 4.05 6.49
C ALA A 76 -7.86 3.24 7.59
N LEU A 77 -8.59 2.32 8.24
CA LEU A 77 -8.04 1.46 9.29
C LEU A 77 -6.92 0.55 8.77
N SER A 78 -7.18 -0.17 7.67
CA SER A 78 -6.21 -1.11 7.10
C SER A 78 -4.92 -0.42 6.65
N LYS A 79 -5.02 0.74 5.97
CA LYS A 79 -3.86 1.51 5.54
C LYS A 79 -3.12 2.19 6.69
N THR A 80 -3.83 2.56 7.77
CA THR A 80 -3.18 3.06 8.99
C THR A 80 -2.29 1.98 9.60
N ALA A 81 -2.79 0.75 9.73
CA ALA A 81 -2.03 -0.37 10.24
C ALA A 81 -0.79 -0.66 9.36
N ALA A 82 -0.96 -0.70 8.04
CA ALA A 82 0.15 -0.89 7.11
C ALA A 82 1.18 0.25 7.17
N GLY A 83 0.73 1.51 7.27
CA GLY A 83 1.59 2.69 7.43
C GLY A 83 2.38 2.66 8.73
N PHE A 84 1.76 2.22 9.81
CA PHE A 84 2.43 2.02 11.08
C PHE A 84 3.52 0.94 11.00
N VAL A 85 3.20 -0.21 10.42
CA VAL A 85 4.15 -1.32 10.23
C VAL A 85 5.32 -0.89 9.33
N SER A 86 5.06 -0.17 8.25
CA SER A 86 6.13 0.33 7.37
C SER A 86 7.12 1.24 8.09
N GLY A 87 6.64 2.01 9.06
CA GLY A 87 7.46 2.91 9.86
C GLY A 87 8.43 2.22 10.84
N PHE A 88 8.29 0.91 11.11
CA PHE A 88 9.30 0.15 11.85
C PHE A 88 10.61 -0.02 11.08
N PHE A 89 10.54 0.06 9.76
CA PHE A 89 11.71 -0.02 8.88
C PHE A 89 12.39 1.34 8.66
N ASN A 90 11.91 2.39 9.32
CA ASN A 90 12.57 3.69 9.31
C ASN A 90 13.88 3.60 10.11
N ASN A 91 15.00 3.84 9.42
CA ASN A 91 16.34 3.87 10.02
C ASN A 91 17.21 4.81 9.19
N ASP A 92 17.73 5.88 9.82
CA ASP A 92 18.48 6.94 9.14
C ASP A 92 19.63 6.43 8.28
N GLN A 93 20.30 5.35 8.71
CA GLN A 93 21.44 4.78 7.99
C GLN A 93 21.04 3.79 6.87
N LYS A 94 19.86 3.16 6.96
CA LYS A 94 19.46 2.06 6.07
C LYS A 94 18.30 2.43 5.13
N THR A 95 17.59 3.51 5.39
CA THR A 95 16.40 3.95 4.64
C THR A 95 16.68 4.01 3.13
N GLU A 96 17.74 4.72 2.72
CA GLU A 96 18.09 4.82 1.29
C GLU A 96 18.47 3.45 0.68
N ARG A 97 19.10 2.58 1.47
CA ARG A 97 19.43 1.22 1.03
C ARG A 97 18.17 0.37 0.85
N TYR A 98 17.21 0.47 1.75
CA TYR A 98 15.96 -0.26 1.64
C TYR A 98 15.15 0.18 0.42
N LEU A 99 15.00 1.48 0.20
CA LEU A 99 14.23 2.05 -0.90
C LEU A 99 14.82 1.71 -2.30
N ASN A 100 16.14 1.52 -2.38
CA ASN A 100 16.85 1.23 -3.64
C ASN A 100 17.14 -0.27 -3.84
N SER A 101 16.65 -1.14 -2.98
CA SER A 101 16.91 -2.59 -3.00
C SER A 101 15.62 -3.39 -3.11
N TYR A 102 15.74 -4.67 -3.48
CA TYR A 102 14.62 -5.63 -3.42
C TYR A 102 14.04 -5.81 -2.00
N VAL A 103 14.76 -5.35 -0.96
CA VAL A 103 14.23 -5.29 0.41
C VAL A 103 12.95 -4.44 0.48
N PHE A 104 12.83 -3.41 -0.37
CA PHE A 104 11.59 -2.63 -0.48
C PHE A 104 10.39 -3.50 -0.86
N VAL A 105 10.57 -4.41 -1.83
CA VAL A 105 9.50 -5.34 -2.26
C VAL A 105 9.07 -6.24 -1.11
N ILE A 106 10.03 -6.74 -0.31
CA ILE A 106 9.73 -7.57 0.87
C ILE A 106 8.94 -6.76 1.90
N ILE A 107 9.34 -5.52 2.18
CA ILE A 107 8.63 -4.66 3.14
C ILE A 107 7.21 -4.35 2.62
N VAL A 108 7.05 -4.04 1.33
CA VAL A 108 5.73 -3.83 0.71
C VAL A 108 4.87 -5.09 0.85
N SER A 109 5.44 -6.28 0.63
CA SER A 109 4.70 -7.54 0.78
C SER A 109 4.20 -7.75 2.21
N ILE A 110 5.04 -7.51 3.21
CA ILE A 110 4.65 -7.60 4.63
C ILE A 110 3.52 -6.60 4.94
N CYS A 111 3.68 -5.35 4.53
CA CYS A 111 2.67 -4.31 4.74
C CYS A 111 1.37 -4.61 3.99
N SER A 112 1.46 -5.22 2.79
CA SER A 112 0.30 -5.65 2.02
C SER A 112 -0.47 -6.78 2.71
N VAL A 113 0.23 -7.76 3.27
CA VAL A 113 -0.41 -8.82 4.08
C VAL A 113 -1.17 -8.21 5.25
N VAL A 114 -0.54 -7.30 6.01
CA VAL A 114 -1.18 -6.63 7.15
C VAL A 114 -2.41 -5.84 6.70
N ASN A 115 -2.27 -5.03 5.64
CA ASN A 115 -3.38 -4.26 5.07
C ASN A 115 -4.55 -5.17 4.68
N ASN A 116 -4.26 -6.24 3.94
CA ASN A 116 -5.28 -7.15 3.43
C ASN A 116 -5.94 -7.98 4.53
N ILE A 117 -5.18 -8.44 5.53
CA ILE A 117 -5.76 -9.15 6.68
C ILE A 117 -6.73 -8.24 7.42
N VAL A 118 -6.32 -7.00 7.74
CA VAL A 118 -7.20 -6.06 8.45
C VAL A 118 -8.43 -5.74 7.59
N TYR A 119 -8.25 -5.46 6.30
CA TYR A 119 -9.34 -5.14 5.40
C TYR A 119 -10.36 -6.29 5.29
N PHE A 120 -9.90 -7.48 4.93
CA PHE A 120 -10.78 -8.60 4.67
C PHE A 120 -11.38 -9.22 5.94
N ALA A 121 -10.71 -9.14 7.09
CA ALA A 121 -11.26 -9.57 8.37
C ALA A 121 -12.57 -8.83 8.72
N PHE A 122 -12.64 -7.54 8.40
CA PHE A 122 -13.85 -6.75 8.62
C PHE A 122 -14.81 -6.78 7.43
N TYR A 123 -14.31 -6.85 6.20
CA TYR A 123 -15.13 -6.86 4.99
C TYR A 123 -16.04 -8.09 4.89
N PHE A 124 -15.53 -9.25 5.29
CA PHE A 124 -16.26 -10.52 5.24
C PHE A 124 -16.96 -10.88 6.56
N GLN A 125 -17.11 -9.94 7.50
CA GLN A 125 -17.89 -10.19 8.70
C GLN A 125 -19.34 -10.54 8.34
N GLY A 126 -19.83 -11.66 8.89
CA GLY A 126 -21.18 -12.16 8.62
C GLY A 126 -21.31 -13.06 7.38
N THR A 127 -20.22 -13.36 6.68
CA THR A 127 -20.21 -14.38 5.62
C THR A 127 -19.78 -15.74 6.15
N ASN A 128 -20.21 -16.81 5.47
CA ASN A 128 -19.83 -18.20 5.83
C ASN A 128 -18.43 -18.60 5.34
N LEU A 129 -17.58 -17.63 4.97
CA LEU A 129 -16.22 -17.90 4.49
C LEU A 129 -15.29 -18.19 5.66
N THR A 130 -14.53 -19.29 5.53
CA THR A 130 -13.49 -19.61 6.51
C THR A 130 -12.31 -18.65 6.36
N PHE A 131 -11.64 -18.33 7.47
CA PHE A 131 -10.46 -17.46 7.45
C PHE A 131 -9.39 -17.92 6.45
N ILE A 132 -9.22 -19.23 6.30
CA ILE A 132 -8.29 -19.84 5.34
C ILE A 132 -8.71 -19.53 3.89
N ASP A 133 -10.01 -19.58 3.58
CA ASP A 133 -10.53 -19.24 2.25
C ASP A 133 -10.25 -17.77 1.90
N ILE A 134 -10.45 -16.88 2.86
CA ILE A 134 -10.16 -15.45 2.72
C ILE A 134 -8.66 -15.24 2.45
N LEU A 135 -7.80 -15.92 3.20
CA LEU A 135 -6.35 -15.81 3.08
C LEU A 135 -5.87 -16.26 1.68
N ILE A 136 -6.34 -17.41 1.22
CA ILE A 136 -5.88 -18.02 -0.03
C ILE A 136 -6.48 -17.32 -1.26
N ARG A 137 -7.78 -16.98 -1.21
CA ARG A 137 -8.50 -16.45 -2.38
C ARG A 137 -8.36 -14.95 -2.57
N TYR A 138 -8.12 -14.19 -1.49
CA TYR A 138 -8.09 -12.72 -1.54
C TYR A 138 -6.75 -12.13 -1.09
N VAL A 139 -6.25 -12.51 0.11
CA VAL A 139 -5.04 -11.91 0.68
C VAL A 139 -3.81 -12.25 -0.14
N LEU A 140 -3.58 -13.53 -0.43
CA LEU A 140 -2.39 -13.96 -1.17
C LEU A 140 -2.34 -13.37 -2.60
N PRO A 141 -3.37 -13.49 -3.45
CA PRO A 141 -3.31 -12.95 -4.80
C PRO A 141 -3.11 -11.44 -4.82
N THR A 142 -3.85 -10.69 -3.99
CA THR A 142 -3.71 -9.23 -3.89
C THR A 142 -2.30 -8.82 -3.44
N THR A 143 -1.73 -9.56 -2.48
CA THR A 143 -0.37 -9.30 -2.00
C THR A 143 0.67 -9.56 -3.08
N VAL A 144 0.57 -10.68 -3.81
CA VAL A 144 1.48 -11.02 -4.90
C VAL A 144 1.39 -9.96 -6.01
N TYR A 145 0.17 -9.55 -6.36
CA TYR A 145 -0.04 -8.52 -7.37
C TYR A 145 0.60 -7.18 -6.97
N THR A 146 0.39 -6.75 -5.74
CA THR A 146 1.00 -5.53 -5.19
C THR A 146 2.52 -5.63 -5.12
N ALA A 147 3.07 -6.80 -4.75
CA ALA A 147 4.50 -7.06 -4.71
C ALA A 147 5.14 -6.95 -6.11
N VAL A 148 4.52 -7.51 -7.14
CA VAL A 148 4.99 -7.40 -8.53
C VAL A 148 5.05 -5.93 -8.96
N PHE A 149 4.00 -5.15 -8.71
CA PHE A 149 3.98 -3.73 -9.05
C PHE A 149 4.99 -2.91 -8.24
N SER A 150 5.34 -3.33 -7.02
CA SER A 150 6.36 -2.66 -6.21
C SER A 150 7.78 -2.78 -6.77
N VAL A 151 8.02 -3.67 -7.71
CA VAL A 151 9.32 -3.77 -8.42
C VAL A 151 9.55 -2.56 -9.33
N ILE A 152 8.49 -1.94 -9.87
CA ILE A 152 8.59 -0.79 -10.78
C ILE A 152 9.36 0.37 -10.16
N PRO A 153 8.98 0.92 -8.99
CA PRO A 153 9.73 2.01 -8.36
C PRO A 153 11.18 1.63 -8.03
N VAL A 154 11.45 0.37 -7.69
CA VAL A 154 12.83 -0.09 -7.42
C VAL A 154 13.70 -0.04 -8.69
N ILE A 155 13.16 -0.45 -9.84
CA ILE A 155 13.89 -0.37 -11.12
C ILE A 155 14.19 1.08 -11.48
N PHE A 156 13.22 2.00 -11.33
CA PHE A 156 13.42 3.42 -11.61
C PHE A 156 14.43 4.07 -10.64
N ALA A 157 14.39 3.72 -9.36
CA ALA A 157 15.33 4.21 -8.37
C ALA A 157 16.78 3.76 -8.68
N ARG A 158 16.97 2.51 -9.11
CA ARG A 158 18.28 1.99 -9.53
C ARG A 158 18.82 2.71 -10.76
N ARG A 159 18.02 2.93 -11.79
CA ARG A 159 18.46 3.63 -13.02
C ARG A 159 19.00 5.03 -12.73
N ARG A 160 18.39 5.77 -11.80
CA ARG A 160 18.86 7.12 -11.40
C ARG A 160 20.23 7.09 -10.70
N ARG A 161 20.63 5.98 -10.10
CA ARG A 161 21.92 5.84 -9.41
C ARG A 161 23.08 5.55 -10.36
N PHE A 162 22.80 4.89 -11.49
CA PHE A 162 23.82 4.63 -12.54
C PHE A 162 24.03 5.81 -13.50
N ALA A 163 23.16 6.81 -13.46
CA ALA A 163 23.24 8.02 -14.30
C ALA A 163 23.89 9.22 -13.60
N ARG A 164 24.40 9.05 -12.37
CA ARG A 164 25.21 10.02 -11.61
C ARG A 164 26.60 9.44 -11.35
#